data_b54d2e238930e1ca2baa2582a640acff
#
_entry.id   b54d2e238930e1ca2baa2582a640acff
#
_cell.length_a   1.000
_cell.length_b   1.000
_cell.length_c   1.000
_cell.angle_alpha   90.00
_cell.angle_beta   90.00
_cell.angle_gamma   90.00
#
_symmetry.space_group_name_H-M   'P 1'
#
loop_
_entity.id
_entity.type
_entity.pdbx_description
1 polymer ?
#
loop_
_entity_poly.entity_id
_entity_poly.type
_entity_poly.pdbx_seq_one_letter_code
_entity_poly.pdbx_strand_id
1 'polypeptide(L)'
;RYKVRTRTYVDSDLCFLEVKTNGSREATVKDRLRYRPDDADRLTPEGRDFVVERLVESETCAQEEARTGAGALAPVMDTTYRRTTLHLPADGARATFDTALTWEMLDSDGVRTNRRVLVDRRVVVETKNPSTASPTDRLLWARGHRPTNLSKYATGMAVLHEHLPTNKWHRTITRRLDACRHDRPARRGV
;
A
#
# COMPACT_ATOMS: atom_id res chain seq x y z
N ARG A 1 11.09 3.00 12.02
CA ARG A 1 10.11 3.30 10.95
C ARG A 1 9.16 2.13 10.78
N TYR A 2 7.87 2.37 10.80
CA TYR A 2 6.82 1.34 10.68
C TYR A 2 5.71 1.77 9.72
N LYS A 3 4.82 0.84 9.40
CA LYS A 3 3.61 1.06 8.60
C LYS A 3 2.47 0.24 9.18
N VAL A 4 1.34 0.90 9.41
CA VAL A 4 0.09 0.27 9.82
C VAL A 4 -0.93 0.38 8.69
N ARG A 5 -1.73 -0.65 8.46
CA ARG A 5 -2.84 -0.62 7.53
C ARG A 5 -3.87 -1.69 7.85
N THR A 6 -5.09 -1.45 7.53
CA THR A 6 -6.09 -2.50 7.34
C THR A 6 -5.99 -3.07 5.92
N ARG A 7 -6.40 -4.30 5.74
CA ARG A 7 -6.49 -4.95 4.44
C ARG A 7 -7.71 -5.84 4.39
N THR A 8 -8.64 -5.52 3.50
CA THR A 8 -9.83 -6.32 3.23
C THR A 8 -9.66 -7.08 1.92
N TYR A 9 -9.99 -8.35 1.95
CA TYR A 9 -10.15 -9.23 0.78
C TYR A 9 -11.64 -9.39 0.55
N VAL A 10 -12.20 -8.56 -0.33
CA VAL A 10 -13.64 -8.40 -0.51
C VAL A 10 -14.32 -9.72 -0.88
N ASP A 11 -13.73 -10.49 -1.81
CA ASP A 11 -14.31 -11.73 -2.31
C ASP A 11 -14.41 -12.87 -1.26
N SER A 12 -13.60 -12.78 -0.19
CA SER A 12 -13.56 -13.81 0.88
C SER A 12 -13.98 -13.26 2.25
N ASP A 13 -14.44 -12.02 2.30
CA ASP A 13 -14.85 -11.32 3.53
C ASP A 13 -13.81 -11.41 4.65
N LEU A 14 -12.53 -11.31 4.27
CA LEU A 14 -11.40 -11.36 5.20
C LEU A 14 -10.82 -9.97 5.39
N CYS A 15 -10.71 -9.53 6.64
CA CYS A 15 -10.02 -8.30 7.00
C CYS A 15 -8.91 -8.57 8.01
N PHE A 16 -7.82 -7.81 7.90
CA PHE A 16 -6.67 -7.86 8.81
C PHE A 16 -6.14 -6.46 9.08
N LEU A 17 -5.79 -6.19 10.31
CA LEU A 17 -4.87 -5.12 10.67
C LEU A 17 -3.44 -5.65 10.49
N GLU A 18 -2.63 -4.98 9.67
CA GLU A 18 -1.25 -5.36 9.40
C GLU A 18 -0.29 -4.30 9.92
N VAL A 19 0.68 -4.71 10.71
CA VAL A 19 1.81 -3.89 11.14
C VAL A 19 3.06 -4.38 10.41
N LYS A 20 3.81 -3.46 9.83
CA LYS A 20 5.12 -3.74 9.23
C LYS A 20 6.18 -2.92 9.92
N THR A 21 7.20 -3.60 10.40
CA THR A 21 8.38 -3.02 11.02
C THR A 21 9.64 -3.45 10.26
N ASN A 22 10.72 -2.76 10.49
CA ASN A 22 12.04 -3.21 10.05
C ASN A 22 12.62 -4.07 11.16
N GLY A 23 12.73 -5.37 10.90
CA GLY A 23 13.42 -6.28 11.82
C GLY A 23 14.95 -6.14 11.74
N SER A 24 15.65 -6.90 12.59
CA SER A 24 17.10 -7.04 12.53
C SER A 24 17.52 -7.54 11.12
N ARG A 25 18.68 -7.08 10.62
CA ARG A 25 19.23 -7.43 9.30
C ARG A 25 18.39 -6.96 8.09
N GLU A 26 17.74 -5.79 8.18
CA GLU A 26 16.92 -5.21 7.10
C GLU A 26 15.74 -6.08 6.63
N ALA A 27 15.44 -7.15 7.33
CA ALA A 27 14.27 -7.97 7.04
C ALA A 27 13.00 -7.22 7.45
N THR A 28 12.01 -7.15 6.57
CA THR A 28 10.69 -6.61 6.91
C THR A 28 9.89 -7.67 7.68
N VAL A 29 9.56 -7.39 8.92
CA VAL A 29 8.62 -8.18 9.71
C VAL A 29 7.21 -7.70 9.41
N LYS A 30 6.29 -8.63 9.32
CA LYS A 30 4.88 -8.35 9.03
C LYS A 30 3.98 -9.17 9.93
N ASP A 31 3.30 -8.50 10.83
CA ASP A 31 2.35 -9.07 11.77
C ASP A 31 0.92 -8.75 11.36
N ARG A 32 -0.01 -9.63 11.73
CA ARG A 32 -1.42 -9.53 11.40
C ARG A 32 -2.30 -9.85 12.59
N LEU A 33 -3.28 -8.99 12.82
CA LEU A 33 -4.43 -9.25 13.67
C LEU A 33 -5.66 -9.48 12.78
N ARG A 34 -6.45 -10.50 13.05
CA ARG A 34 -7.75 -10.68 12.39
C ARG A 34 -8.64 -9.50 12.77
N TYR A 35 -9.27 -8.91 11.76
CA TYR A 35 -10.14 -7.74 11.94
C TYR A 35 -11.51 -8.03 11.37
N ARG A 36 -12.53 -7.36 11.86
CA ARG A 36 -13.85 -7.40 11.24
C ARG A 36 -13.84 -6.49 10.00
N PRO A 37 -14.51 -6.87 8.90
CA PRO A 37 -14.63 -5.98 7.73
C PRO A 37 -15.25 -4.62 8.07
N ASP A 38 -16.22 -4.59 9.01
CA ASP A 38 -16.86 -3.36 9.49
C ASP A 38 -15.94 -2.42 10.27
N ASP A 39 -14.78 -2.90 10.69
CA ASP A 39 -13.76 -2.12 11.40
C ASP A 39 -12.59 -1.70 10.49
N ALA A 40 -12.71 -1.95 9.17
CA ALA A 40 -11.62 -1.72 8.23
C ALA A 40 -11.19 -0.24 8.09
N ASP A 41 -12.09 0.68 8.40
CA ASP A 41 -11.89 2.13 8.28
C ASP A 41 -11.39 2.80 9.56
N ARG A 42 -11.20 2.03 10.65
CA ARG A 42 -10.81 2.57 11.96
C ARG A 42 -9.80 1.68 12.68
N LEU A 43 -9.12 2.27 13.64
CA LEU A 43 -8.27 1.54 14.57
C LEU A 43 -9.05 1.33 15.89
N THR A 44 -9.48 0.09 16.13
CA THR A 44 -10.18 -0.28 17.38
C THR A 44 -9.24 -0.24 18.59
N PRO A 45 -9.75 -0.23 19.84
CA PRO A 45 -8.89 -0.35 21.03
C PRO A 45 -7.96 -1.56 20.96
N GLU A 46 -8.48 -2.76 20.63
CA GLU A 46 -7.68 -3.98 20.44
C GLU A 46 -6.62 -3.79 19.34
N GLY A 47 -6.98 -3.12 18.24
CA GLY A 47 -6.04 -2.82 17.17
C GLY A 47 -4.92 -1.88 17.60
N ARG A 48 -5.21 -0.89 18.48
CA ARG A 48 -4.20 -0.01 19.05
C ARG A 48 -3.24 -0.78 19.94
N ASP A 49 -3.76 -1.64 20.81
CA ASP A 49 -2.95 -2.47 21.70
C ASP A 49 -2.03 -3.39 20.89
N PHE A 50 -2.55 -4.02 19.84
CA PHE A 50 -1.76 -4.83 18.91
C PHE A 50 -0.66 -4.01 18.24
N VAL A 51 -0.93 -2.80 17.78
CA VAL A 51 0.09 -1.92 17.18
C VAL A 51 1.20 -1.61 18.18
N VAL A 52 0.83 -1.22 19.41
CA VAL A 52 1.78 -0.93 20.50
C VAL A 52 2.69 -2.14 20.77
N GLU A 53 2.08 -3.31 20.97
CA GLU A 53 2.79 -4.56 21.24
C GLU A 53 3.81 -4.87 20.12
N ARG A 54 3.40 -4.81 18.85
CA ARG A 54 4.31 -5.09 17.73
C ARG A 54 5.44 -4.07 17.58
N LEU A 55 5.19 -2.80 17.90
CA LEU A 55 6.22 -1.76 17.86
C LEU A 55 7.26 -1.94 18.95
N VAL A 56 6.84 -2.34 20.14
CA VAL A 56 7.73 -2.60 21.29
C VAL A 56 8.54 -3.87 21.05
N GLU A 57 7.89 -4.99 20.67
CA GLU A 57 8.57 -6.27 20.41
C GLU A 57 9.59 -6.19 19.26
N SER A 58 9.32 -5.38 18.25
CA SER A 58 10.26 -5.15 17.15
C SER A 58 11.35 -4.13 17.48
N GLU A 59 11.42 -3.66 18.72
CA GLU A 59 12.36 -2.62 19.16
C GLU A 59 12.32 -1.34 18.29
N THR A 60 11.16 -1.07 17.65
CA THR A 60 10.99 0.10 16.77
C THR A 60 10.95 1.38 17.58
N CYS A 61 10.35 1.37 18.77
CA CYS A 61 10.30 2.48 19.72
C CYS A 61 9.96 1.98 21.15
N ALA A 62 10.17 2.84 22.13
CA ALA A 62 9.82 2.57 23.52
C ALA A 62 8.28 2.51 23.70
N GLN A 63 7.82 1.89 24.78
CA GLN A 63 6.39 1.64 25.03
C GLN A 63 5.55 2.91 25.07
N GLU A 64 6.03 3.98 25.67
CA GLU A 64 5.29 5.25 25.76
C GLU A 64 5.19 5.94 24.38
N GLU A 65 6.29 5.92 23.63
CA GLU A 65 6.30 6.41 22.24
C GLU A 65 5.36 5.59 21.34
N ALA A 66 5.33 4.26 21.52
CA ALA A 66 4.44 3.37 20.79
C ALA A 66 2.96 3.68 21.11
N ARG A 67 2.61 3.92 22.36
CA ARG A 67 1.25 4.31 22.78
C ARG A 67 0.84 5.65 22.18
N THR A 68 1.68 6.66 22.32
CA THR A 68 1.44 7.99 21.74
C THR A 68 1.27 7.90 20.24
N GLY A 69 2.19 7.19 19.55
CA GLY A 69 2.14 6.97 18.11
C GLY A 69 0.87 6.23 17.66
N ALA A 70 0.50 5.14 18.34
CA ALA A 70 -0.71 4.39 18.02
C ALA A 70 -1.98 5.22 18.29
N GLY A 71 -1.97 6.08 19.32
CA GLY A 71 -3.06 7.01 19.61
C GLY A 71 -3.29 8.05 18.52
N ALA A 72 -2.23 8.49 17.87
CA ALA A 72 -2.26 9.50 16.81
C ALA A 72 -2.55 8.91 15.41
N LEU A 73 -2.62 7.58 15.25
CA LEU A 73 -2.91 6.97 13.95
C LEU A 73 -4.34 7.23 13.53
N ALA A 74 -4.48 7.74 12.32
CA ALA A 74 -5.75 7.86 11.60
C ALA A 74 -5.59 7.32 10.17
N PRO A 75 -6.68 6.83 9.54
CA PRO A 75 -6.64 6.47 8.14
C PRO A 75 -6.45 7.74 7.29
N VAL A 76 -5.58 7.66 6.28
CA VAL A 76 -5.23 8.83 5.43
C VAL A 76 -5.54 8.59 3.96
N MET A 77 -5.65 7.33 3.55
CA MET A 77 -5.88 6.98 2.14
C MET A 77 -6.40 5.55 2.00
N ASP A 78 -7.42 5.40 1.19
CA ASP A 78 -7.84 4.11 0.67
C ASP A 78 -7.04 3.75 -0.59
N THR A 79 -6.72 2.46 -0.72
CA THR A 79 -6.09 1.91 -1.92
C THR A 79 -6.86 0.67 -2.35
N THR A 80 -7.54 0.74 -3.47
CA THR A 80 -8.29 -0.38 -4.03
C THR A 80 -7.69 -0.87 -5.35
N TYR A 81 -7.77 -2.16 -5.62
CA TYR A 81 -7.33 -2.78 -6.87
C TYR A 81 -7.89 -4.20 -6.99
N ARG A 82 -7.94 -4.70 -8.21
CA ARG A 82 -8.21 -6.12 -8.49
C ARG A 82 -6.89 -6.85 -8.65
N ARG A 83 -6.74 -8.01 -8.00
CA ARG A 83 -5.52 -8.80 -8.02
C ARG A 83 -5.71 -10.18 -8.61
N THR A 84 -4.90 -10.51 -9.60
CA THR A 84 -4.67 -11.88 -10.05
C THR A 84 -3.31 -12.34 -9.54
N THR A 85 -3.23 -13.56 -9.02
CA THR A 85 -1.98 -14.16 -8.53
C THR A 85 -1.62 -15.37 -9.38
N LEU A 86 -0.41 -15.37 -9.91
CA LEU A 86 0.18 -16.50 -10.60
C LEU A 86 1.24 -17.13 -9.69
N HIS A 87 1.04 -18.39 -9.36
CA HIS A 87 2.02 -19.20 -8.65
C HIS A 87 2.88 -19.98 -9.65
N LEU A 88 4.19 -20.00 -9.42
CA LEU A 88 5.18 -20.78 -10.18
C LEU A 88 5.91 -21.73 -9.19
N PRO A 89 5.27 -22.88 -8.84
CA PRO A 89 5.80 -23.74 -7.78
C PRO A 89 7.18 -24.30 -8.09
N ALA A 90 7.46 -24.63 -9.36
CA ALA A 90 8.75 -25.15 -9.79
C ALA A 90 9.91 -24.17 -9.55
N ASP A 91 9.64 -22.86 -9.56
CA ASP A 91 10.64 -21.82 -9.33
C ASP A 91 10.58 -21.25 -7.90
N GLY A 92 9.65 -21.71 -7.05
CA GLY A 92 9.36 -21.11 -5.76
C GLY A 92 8.92 -19.64 -5.87
N ALA A 93 8.45 -19.24 -7.05
CA ALA A 93 8.16 -17.84 -7.38
C ALA A 93 6.67 -17.56 -7.45
N ARG A 94 6.33 -16.27 -7.37
CA ARG A 94 4.97 -15.78 -7.50
C ARG A 94 4.95 -14.42 -8.20
N ALA A 95 4.00 -14.22 -9.09
CA ALA A 95 3.70 -12.92 -9.68
C ALA A 95 2.28 -12.49 -9.31
N THR A 96 2.09 -11.22 -8.99
CA THR A 96 0.78 -10.61 -8.80
C THR A 96 0.56 -9.50 -9.81
N PHE A 97 -0.65 -9.42 -10.35
CA PHE A 97 -1.07 -8.46 -11.34
C PHE A 97 -2.21 -7.63 -10.74
N ASP A 98 -1.96 -6.37 -10.44
CA ASP A 98 -2.94 -5.47 -9.88
C ASP A 98 -3.46 -4.53 -10.95
N THR A 99 -4.75 -4.59 -11.21
CA THR A 99 -5.48 -3.76 -12.19
C THR A 99 -6.48 -2.85 -11.47
N ALA A 100 -6.97 -1.83 -12.15
CA ALA A 100 -7.90 -0.83 -11.62
C ALA A 100 -7.43 -0.23 -10.29
N LEU A 101 -6.11 0.02 -10.17
CA LEU A 101 -5.54 0.63 -8.97
C LEU A 101 -6.12 2.02 -8.79
N THR A 102 -6.73 2.25 -7.63
CA THR A 102 -7.33 3.53 -7.27
C THR A 102 -6.80 3.98 -5.91
N TRP A 103 -6.49 5.25 -5.81
CA TRP A 103 -6.21 5.93 -4.55
C TRP A 103 -7.29 6.95 -4.26
N GLU A 104 -7.77 7.00 -3.05
CA GLU A 104 -8.78 7.92 -2.57
C GLU A 104 -8.33 8.51 -1.24
N MET A 105 -8.28 9.84 -1.15
CA MET A 105 -7.85 10.52 0.05
C MET A 105 -8.97 10.51 1.10
N LEU A 106 -8.59 10.27 2.34
CA LEU A 106 -9.46 10.39 3.50
C LEU A 106 -9.12 11.69 4.24
N ASP A 107 -10.11 12.31 4.86
CA ASP A 107 -9.91 13.43 5.78
C ASP A 107 -9.50 12.96 7.18
N SER A 108 -9.39 13.90 8.12
CA SER A 108 -9.03 13.61 9.52
C SER A 108 -9.99 12.66 10.23
N ASP A 109 -11.24 12.61 9.79
CA ASP A 109 -12.30 11.79 10.36
C ASP A 109 -12.42 10.42 9.67
N GLY A 110 -11.54 10.16 8.68
CA GLY A 110 -11.53 8.94 7.90
C GLY A 110 -12.60 8.90 6.80
N VAL A 111 -13.23 10.05 6.50
CA VAL A 111 -14.26 10.15 5.47
C VAL A 111 -13.61 10.36 4.11
N ARG A 112 -14.13 9.71 3.07
CA ARG A 112 -13.65 9.86 1.70
C ARG A 112 -13.87 11.27 1.19
N THR A 113 -12.79 11.85 0.69
CA THR A 113 -12.85 13.17 0.03
C THR A 113 -13.11 13.01 -1.46
N ASN A 114 -13.28 14.14 -2.17
CA ASN A 114 -13.40 14.13 -3.64
C ASN A 114 -12.05 13.98 -4.36
N ARG A 115 -10.95 13.77 -3.62
CA ARG A 115 -9.62 13.57 -4.21
C ARG A 115 -9.37 12.09 -4.45
N ARG A 116 -9.57 11.70 -5.71
CA ARG A 116 -9.43 10.33 -6.18
C ARG A 116 -8.59 10.27 -7.44
N VAL A 117 -7.76 9.26 -7.57
CA VAL A 117 -6.97 8.97 -8.77
C VAL A 117 -7.12 7.50 -9.14
N LEU A 118 -7.62 7.25 -10.34
CA LEU A 118 -7.64 5.93 -10.96
C LEU A 118 -6.42 5.78 -11.87
N VAL A 119 -5.65 4.73 -11.66
CA VAL A 119 -4.56 4.33 -12.56
C VAL A 119 -5.15 3.50 -13.70
N ASP A 120 -5.69 4.21 -14.71
CA ASP A 120 -6.29 3.57 -15.87
C ASP A 120 -5.24 2.98 -16.82
N ARG A 121 -5.62 1.91 -17.54
CA ARG A 121 -4.80 1.25 -18.58
C ARG A 121 -3.39 0.83 -18.14
N ARG A 122 -3.18 0.65 -16.85
CA ARG A 122 -1.91 0.19 -16.28
C ARG A 122 -2.13 -1.02 -15.40
N VAL A 123 -1.13 -1.88 -15.40
CA VAL A 123 -1.07 -3.05 -14.52
C VAL A 123 0.18 -2.93 -13.67
N VAL A 124 0.02 -3.04 -12.36
CA VAL A 124 1.17 -3.14 -11.46
C VAL A 124 1.51 -4.61 -11.30
N VAL A 125 2.67 -5.01 -11.81
CA VAL A 125 3.18 -6.36 -11.66
C VAL A 125 4.20 -6.38 -10.53
N GLU A 126 4.01 -7.28 -9.55
CA GLU A 126 4.97 -7.54 -8.48
C GLU A 126 5.39 -9.00 -8.54
N THR A 127 6.67 -9.24 -8.75
CA THR A 127 7.26 -10.59 -8.72
C THR A 127 7.97 -10.82 -7.41
N LYS A 128 7.88 -12.03 -6.89
CA LYS A 128 8.59 -12.49 -5.70
C LYS A 128 9.29 -13.79 -6.01
N ASN A 129 10.60 -13.79 -5.81
CA ASN A 129 11.48 -14.91 -6.11
C ASN A 129 12.39 -15.15 -4.91
N PRO A 130 12.85 -16.40 -4.67
CA PRO A 130 13.76 -16.67 -3.57
C PRO A 130 15.17 -16.10 -3.79
N SER A 131 15.71 -16.12 -5.00
CA SER A 131 17.11 -15.70 -5.25
C SER A 131 17.37 -15.15 -6.64
N THR A 132 16.75 -15.68 -7.69
CA THR A 132 17.05 -15.36 -9.09
C THR A 132 15.81 -14.83 -9.82
N ALA A 133 16.01 -14.20 -10.98
CA ALA A 133 14.91 -13.74 -11.82
C ALA A 133 14.00 -14.91 -12.23
N SER A 134 12.70 -14.78 -11.95
CA SER A 134 11.70 -15.78 -12.34
C SER A 134 11.47 -15.81 -13.86
N PRO A 135 10.81 -16.86 -14.39
CA PRO A 135 10.36 -16.86 -15.78
C PRO A 135 9.52 -15.61 -16.13
N THR A 136 8.68 -15.14 -15.20
CA THR A 136 7.90 -13.92 -15.37
C THR A 136 8.79 -12.69 -15.52
N ASP A 137 9.84 -12.56 -14.70
CA ASP A 137 10.79 -11.44 -14.81
C ASP A 137 11.49 -11.45 -16.18
N ARG A 138 12.01 -12.61 -16.60
CA ARG A 138 12.67 -12.75 -17.89
C ARG A 138 11.75 -12.42 -19.06
N LEU A 139 10.50 -12.86 -19.00
CA LEU A 139 9.49 -12.54 -20.02
C LEU A 139 9.20 -11.03 -20.11
N LEU A 140 9.02 -10.37 -18.96
CA LEU A 140 8.81 -8.94 -18.88
C LEU A 140 10.01 -8.17 -19.42
N TRP A 141 11.22 -8.57 -19.07
CA TRP A 141 12.46 -7.92 -19.54
C TRP A 141 12.67 -8.09 -21.05
N ALA A 142 12.38 -9.27 -21.60
CA ALA A 142 12.44 -9.53 -23.04
C ALA A 142 11.45 -8.64 -23.82
N ARG A 143 10.36 -8.21 -23.19
CA ARG A 143 9.38 -7.26 -23.75
C ARG A 143 9.63 -5.80 -23.40
N GLY A 144 10.81 -5.47 -22.87
CA GLY A 144 11.21 -4.10 -22.54
C GLY A 144 10.62 -3.55 -21.22
N HIS A 145 9.96 -4.37 -20.43
CA HIS A 145 9.44 -3.98 -19.11
C HIS A 145 10.50 -4.20 -18.04
N ARG A 146 11.17 -3.13 -17.63
CA ARG A 146 12.18 -3.17 -16.58
C ARG A 146 11.58 -2.87 -15.21
N PRO A 147 12.15 -3.43 -14.11
CA PRO A 147 11.72 -3.13 -12.75
C PRO A 147 11.71 -1.64 -12.48
N THR A 148 10.73 -1.19 -11.72
CA THR A 148 10.61 0.20 -11.30
C THR A 148 10.25 0.26 -9.82
N ASN A 149 10.74 1.28 -9.14
CA ASN A 149 10.37 1.50 -7.75
C ASN A 149 8.93 1.99 -7.69
N LEU A 150 8.07 1.21 -7.05
CA LEU A 150 6.69 1.58 -6.78
C LEU A 150 6.32 1.14 -5.36
N SER A 151 5.79 2.08 -4.59
CA SER A 151 5.05 1.79 -3.37
C SER A 151 3.64 2.30 -3.56
N LYS A 152 2.64 1.42 -3.61
CA LYS A 152 1.24 1.86 -3.79
C LYS A 152 0.87 2.97 -2.81
N TYR A 153 1.27 2.83 -1.53
CA TYR A 153 1.02 3.85 -0.51
C TYR A 153 1.78 5.15 -0.79
N ALA A 154 3.12 5.11 -0.84
CA ALA A 154 3.91 6.34 -0.97
C ALA A 154 3.70 7.04 -2.32
N THR A 155 3.48 6.27 -3.40
CA THR A 155 3.15 6.85 -4.71
C THR A 155 1.76 7.47 -4.68
N GLY A 156 0.76 6.82 -4.09
CA GLY A 156 -0.59 7.36 -3.93
C GLY A 156 -0.59 8.65 -3.11
N MET A 157 0.09 8.67 -1.97
CA MET A 157 0.26 9.88 -1.16
C MET A 157 0.88 11.03 -1.95
N ALA A 158 1.97 10.76 -2.69
CA ALA A 158 2.64 11.78 -3.50
C ALA A 158 1.78 12.29 -4.67
N VAL A 159 0.85 11.49 -5.18
CA VAL A 159 -0.08 11.89 -6.24
C VAL A 159 -1.26 12.67 -5.68
N LEU A 160 -1.79 12.27 -4.52
CA LEU A 160 -2.93 12.92 -3.87
C LEU A 160 -2.53 14.22 -3.16
N HIS A 161 -1.28 14.35 -2.67
CA HIS A 161 -0.80 15.51 -1.93
C HIS A 161 0.32 16.22 -2.71
N GLU A 162 0.00 17.28 -3.43
CA GLU A 162 0.94 18.00 -4.30
C GLU A 162 2.14 18.62 -3.55
N HIS A 163 1.98 18.88 -2.24
CA HIS A 163 3.05 19.43 -1.39
C HIS A 163 4.02 18.38 -0.84
N LEU A 164 3.69 17.08 -0.96
CA LEU A 164 4.60 16.03 -0.53
C LEU A 164 5.72 15.81 -1.54
N PRO A 165 6.96 15.62 -1.07
CA PRO A 165 8.09 15.36 -1.95
C PRO A 165 7.89 14.05 -2.72
N THR A 166 8.02 14.11 -4.04
CA THR A 166 7.91 12.94 -4.91
C THR A 166 9.20 12.12 -4.97
N ASN A 167 10.37 12.77 -4.83
CA ASN A 167 11.70 12.17 -4.79
C ASN A 167 11.84 10.93 -5.69
N LYS A 168 12.10 9.76 -5.10
CA LYS A 168 12.28 8.50 -5.84
C LYS A 168 11.05 8.01 -6.62
N TRP A 169 9.86 8.54 -6.37
CA TRP A 169 8.62 8.25 -7.10
C TRP A 169 8.40 9.17 -8.29
N HIS A 170 9.09 10.30 -8.36
CA HIS A 170 8.91 11.33 -9.39
C HIS A 170 8.92 10.75 -10.81
N ARG A 171 9.96 9.99 -11.15
CA ARG A 171 10.09 9.36 -12.47
C ARG A 171 8.94 8.39 -12.79
N THR A 172 8.46 7.64 -11.80
CA THR A 172 7.32 6.73 -11.96
C THR A 172 6.03 7.51 -12.15
N ILE A 173 5.82 8.56 -11.37
CA ILE A 173 4.62 9.41 -11.46
C ILE A 173 4.58 10.09 -12.82
N THR A 174 5.64 10.81 -13.24
CA THR A 174 5.66 11.60 -14.46
C THR A 174 5.64 10.75 -15.73
N ARG A 175 6.34 9.61 -15.75
CA ARG A 175 6.45 8.78 -16.96
C ARG A 175 5.39 7.70 -17.11
N ARG A 176 4.79 7.27 -15.99
CA ARG A 176 3.90 6.11 -15.96
C ARG A 176 2.49 6.42 -15.50
N LEU A 177 2.28 7.50 -14.72
CA LEU A 177 1.00 7.83 -14.10
C LEU A 177 0.46 9.21 -14.50
N ASP A 178 1.20 10.00 -15.27
CA ASP A 178 0.80 11.38 -15.63
C ASP A 178 -0.53 11.44 -16.42
N ALA A 179 -0.81 10.40 -17.20
CA ALA A 179 -2.08 10.28 -17.91
C ALA A 179 -3.31 10.04 -16.98
N CYS A 180 -3.07 9.70 -15.72
CA CYS A 180 -4.12 9.34 -14.74
C CYS A 180 -4.63 10.54 -13.92
N ARG A 181 -4.07 11.75 -14.12
CA ARG A 181 -4.43 12.96 -13.37
C ARG A 181 -5.72 13.66 -13.84
N HIS A 182 -6.44 13.10 -14.81
CA HIS A 182 -7.49 13.83 -15.53
C HIS A 182 -8.93 13.66 -15.02
N ASP A 183 -9.15 13.05 -13.84
CA ASP A 183 -10.47 13.14 -13.18
C ASP A 183 -10.49 14.28 -12.14
N ARG A 184 -10.10 15.49 -12.55
CA ARG A 184 -10.50 16.71 -11.83
C ARG A 184 -11.96 16.98 -12.21
N PRO A 185 -12.88 17.10 -11.25
CA PRO A 185 -14.20 17.66 -11.56
C PRO A 185 -13.96 19.06 -12.15
N ALA A 186 -14.55 19.32 -13.32
CA ALA A 186 -14.53 20.63 -13.95
C ALA A 186 -14.90 21.69 -12.89
N ARG A 187 -14.03 22.69 -12.71
CA ARG A 187 -14.39 23.87 -11.90
C ARG A 187 -15.68 24.41 -12.47
N ARG A 188 -16.79 24.26 -11.76
CA ARG A 188 -17.99 25.03 -12.07
C ARG A 188 -17.60 26.48 -11.85
N GLY A 189 -17.49 27.22 -12.97
CA GLY A 189 -17.35 28.67 -12.93
C GLY A 189 -18.52 29.28 -12.19
N VAL A 190 -18.23 30.21 -11.33
CA VAL A 190 -19.15 31.16 -10.73
C VAL A 190 -19.38 32.26 -11.74
#